data_5794de2d5f0c415e3a34a3d6fdcc2a44
#
_entry.id   5794de2d5f0c415e3a34a3d6fdcc2a44
#
_cell.length_a   1.000
_cell.length_b   1.000
_cell.length_c   1.000
_cell.angle_alpha   90.00
_cell.angle_beta   90.00
_cell.angle_gamma   90.00
#
_symmetry.space_group_name_H-M   'P 1'
#
loop_
_entity.id
_entity.type
_entity.pdbx_description
1 polymer ?
#
loop_
_entity_poly.entity_id
_entity_poly.type
_entity_poly.pdbx_seq_one_letter_code
_entity_poly.pdbx_strand_id
1 'polypeptide(L)'
;FQAEAGIRDYKVTGVQTCALPILTATAIGLMLYIGACGKSAQLPLYIWLPDAMEGPTPVSALIHAATMVTAGVFLMTRVNPVLAISYDWAPTLIAIVGVVTALFAATIAVAQTDIKKVLAYSTVSQLGFMFLAVGSGAYVAAIFHMVTHAFFKALLFLGSGSVIHGMHHEQDMRKMGALRVLMPITAFTFIIGWLAIAGVPPFAGFWSKDEILLFAFAKSPILYVVGMITALLTAYYMTRQVIMVFFGEARWNDHSEEHGAHGDFKPHESPKVMLLPLVVLAALSVVGGAMQ
;
A
#
# COMPACT_ATOMS: atom_id res chain seq x y z
N PHE A 1 21.01 -46.30 39.28
CA PHE A 1 22.07 -45.47 38.63
C PHE A 1 21.88 -45.37 37.09
N GLN A 2 21.58 -46.48 36.39
CA GLN A 2 21.34 -46.46 34.97
C GLN A 2 20.01 -45.77 34.57
N ALA A 3 18.98 -45.84 35.41
CA ALA A 3 17.70 -45.16 35.14
C ALA A 3 17.81 -43.63 35.24
N GLU A 4 18.66 -43.09 36.11
CA GLU A 4 18.90 -41.65 36.20
C GLU A 4 19.69 -41.09 35.02
N ALA A 5 20.63 -41.85 34.46
CA ALA A 5 21.39 -41.47 33.24
C ALA A 5 20.47 -41.43 32.04
N GLY A 6 19.56 -42.42 31.87
CA GLY A 6 18.58 -42.40 30.77
C GLY A 6 17.56 -41.26 30.88
N ILE A 7 17.15 -40.86 32.09
CA ILE A 7 16.25 -39.72 32.30
C ILE A 7 16.96 -38.40 32.00
N ARG A 8 18.24 -38.27 32.31
CA ARG A 8 19.03 -37.08 31.99
C ARG A 8 19.22 -36.92 30.46
N ASP A 9 19.57 -38.01 29.79
CA ASP A 9 19.73 -38.00 28.34
C ASP A 9 18.42 -37.71 27.58
N TYR A 10 17.30 -38.24 28.08
CA TYR A 10 15.97 -37.95 27.52
C TYR A 10 15.58 -36.48 27.68
N LYS A 11 15.85 -35.85 28.83
CA LYS A 11 15.60 -34.44 29.06
C LYS A 11 16.50 -33.54 28.21
N VAL A 12 17.77 -33.89 28.08
CA VAL A 12 18.74 -33.15 27.27
C VAL A 12 18.41 -33.26 25.78
N THR A 13 18.11 -34.47 25.28
CA THR A 13 17.68 -34.67 23.87
C THR A 13 16.33 -34.03 23.59
N GLY A 14 15.38 -34.04 24.51
CA GLY A 14 14.09 -33.37 24.34
C GLY A 14 14.21 -31.85 24.21
N VAL A 15 15.07 -31.20 24.98
CA VAL A 15 15.33 -29.75 24.90
C VAL A 15 16.07 -29.40 23.61
N GLN A 16 17.07 -30.20 23.21
CA GLN A 16 17.82 -29.97 21.96
C GLN A 16 16.94 -30.19 20.72
N THR A 17 16.08 -31.21 20.71
CA THR A 17 15.16 -31.47 19.59
C THR A 17 14.06 -30.41 19.45
N CYS A 18 13.69 -29.68 20.52
CA CYS A 18 12.76 -28.56 20.44
C CYS A 18 13.44 -27.24 20.02
N ALA A 19 14.66 -26.98 20.48
CA ALA A 19 15.36 -25.73 20.18
C ALA A 19 15.83 -25.62 18.72
N LEU A 20 16.32 -26.71 18.13
CA LEU A 20 16.79 -26.76 16.74
C LEU A 20 15.69 -26.45 15.71
N PRO A 21 14.47 -27.03 15.78
CA PRO A 21 13.38 -26.66 14.90
C PRO A 21 12.98 -25.19 15.01
N ILE A 22 12.93 -24.61 16.23
CA ILE A 22 12.57 -23.22 16.46
C ILE A 22 13.61 -22.27 15.83
N LEU A 23 14.90 -22.51 16.05
CA LEU A 23 15.98 -21.73 15.45
C LEU A 23 15.96 -21.81 13.92
N THR A 24 15.80 -23.03 13.38
CA THR A 24 15.73 -23.25 11.94
C THR A 24 14.50 -22.58 11.32
N ALA A 25 13.33 -22.70 11.93
CA ALA A 25 12.10 -22.02 11.49
C ALA A 25 12.26 -20.49 11.52
N THR A 26 12.88 -19.95 12.56
CA THR A 26 13.16 -18.52 12.67
C THR A 26 14.09 -18.06 11.54
N ALA A 27 15.18 -18.80 11.30
CA ALA A 27 16.11 -18.46 10.21
C ALA A 27 15.44 -18.52 8.84
N ILE A 28 14.65 -19.58 8.55
CA ILE A 28 13.89 -19.71 7.29
C ILE A 28 12.88 -18.55 7.17
N GLY A 29 12.11 -18.27 8.21
CA GLY A 29 11.12 -17.19 8.22
C GLY A 29 11.74 -15.82 7.93
N LEU A 30 12.89 -15.52 8.54
CA LEU A 30 13.61 -14.26 8.32
C LEU A 30 14.21 -14.17 6.91
N MET A 31 14.78 -15.25 6.36
CA MET A 31 15.30 -15.24 5.00
C MET A 31 14.19 -15.05 3.96
N LEU A 32 13.04 -15.69 4.15
CA LEU A 32 11.85 -15.46 3.34
C LEU A 32 11.34 -14.03 3.48
N TYR A 33 11.37 -13.46 4.68
CA TYR A 33 10.99 -12.07 4.92
C TYR A 33 11.94 -11.08 4.21
N ILE A 34 13.25 -11.30 4.19
CA ILE A 34 14.21 -10.48 3.43
C ILE A 34 13.86 -10.50 1.93
N GLY A 35 13.56 -11.68 1.38
CA GLY A 35 13.06 -11.79 0.00
C GLY A 35 11.74 -11.07 -0.23
N ALA A 36 10.83 -11.16 0.73
CA ALA A 36 9.56 -10.42 0.72
C ALA A 36 9.76 -8.90 0.78
N CYS A 37 10.71 -8.40 1.59
CA CYS A 37 11.07 -6.98 1.64
C CYS A 37 11.54 -6.45 0.27
N GLY A 38 12.31 -7.22 -0.47
CA GLY A 38 12.75 -6.85 -1.82
C GLY A 38 11.57 -6.67 -2.77
N LYS A 39 10.66 -7.66 -2.84
CA LYS A 39 9.46 -7.59 -3.70
C LYS A 39 8.43 -6.56 -3.27
N SER A 40 8.23 -6.41 -1.97
CA SER A 40 7.20 -5.53 -1.40
C SER A 40 7.75 -4.17 -0.94
N ALA A 41 8.94 -3.80 -1.39
CA ALA A 41 9.53 -2.49 -1.16
C ALA A 41 9.50 -2.04 0.32
N GLN A 42 9.85 -2.95 1.25
CA GLN A 42 10.01 -2.60 2.65
C GLN A 42 11.41 -2.04 2.92
N LEU A 43 11.55 -1.24 3.97
CA LEU A 43 12.86 -0.75 4.40
C LEU A 43 13.83 -1.91 4.64
N PRO A 44 15.08 -1.81 4.15
CA PRO A 44 15.68 -0.69 3.42
C PRO A 44 15.53 -0.80 1.88
N LEU A 45 14.84 -1.81 1.33
CA LEU A 45 14.80 -2.20 -0.08
C LEU A 45 13.64 -1.56 -0.86
N TYR A 46 13.29 -0.31 -0.60
CA TYR A 46 12.10 0.35 -1.18
C TYR A 46 12.40 1.24 -2.41
N ILE A 47 13.66 1.61 -2.65
CA ILE A 47 14.07 2.68 -3.61
C ILE A 47 13.61 2.38 -5.04
N TRP A 48 13.62 1.12 -5.46
CA TRP A 48 13.25 0.71 -6.81
C TRP A 48 11.79 1.02 -7.18
N LEU A 49 10.89 1.10 -6.18
CA LEU A 49 9.46 1.22 -6.42
C LEU A 49 9.06 2.60 -7.01
N PRO A 50 9.53 3.74 -6.48
CA PRO A 50 9.30 5.04 -7.10
C PRO A 50 9.95 5.19 -8.48
N ASP A 51 11.12 4.55 -8.70
CA ASP A 51 11.82 4.60 -9.99
C ASP A 51 11.06 3.81 -11.07
N ALA A 52 10.29 2.79 -10.68
CA ALA A 52 9.41 2.05 -11.59
C ALA A 52 8.25 2.89 -12.17
N MET A 53 8.09 4.17 -11.77
CA MET A 53 7.09 5.10 -12.32
C MET A 53 7.41 5.62 -13.72
N GLU A 54 8.60 5.38 -14.26
CA GLU A 54 8.97 5.73 -15.64
C GLU A 54 8.13 4.96 -16.70
N GLY A 55 7.58 3.81 -16.32
CA GLY A 55 6.74 2.98 -17.19
C GLY A 55 5.35 3.57 -17.47
N PRO A 56 4.64 3.04 -18.50
CA PRO A 56 3.27 3.43 -18.80
C PRO A 56 2.33 3.23 -17.61
N THR A 57 1.41 4.17 -17.38
CA THR A 57 0.53 4.16 -16.20
C THR A 57 -0.30 2.88 -16.01
N PRO A 58 -0.83 2.21 -17.05
CA PRO A 58 -1.52 0.92 -16.89
C PRO A 58 -0.61 -0.18 -16.33
N VAL A 59 0.67 -0.20 -16.74
CA VAL A 59 1.67 -1.15 -16.20
C VAL A 59 1.98 -0.83 -14.75
N SER A 60 2.15 0.46 -14.42
CA SER A 60 2.32 0.91 -13.04
C SER A 60 1.11 0.51 -12.17
N ALA A 61 -0.11 0.68 -12.68
CA ALA A 61 -1.33 0.24 -11.98
C ALA A 61 -1.28 -1.25 -11.65
N LEU A 62 -0.93 -2.11 -12.61
CA LEU A 62 -0.85 -3.56 -12.43
C LEU A 62 0.22 -3.94 -11.39
N ILE A 63 1.42 -3.39 -11.51
CA ILE A 63 2.56 -3.69 -10.61
C ILE A 63 2.24 -3.29 -9.18
N HIS A 64 1.67 -2.08 -8.97
CA HIS A 64 1.53 -1.46 -7.65
C HIS A 64 0.20 -1.79 -6.96
N ALA A 65 -0.85 -2.22 -7.70
CA ALA A 65 -2.14 -2.52 -7.10
C ALA A 65 -2.21 -3.95 -6.53
N ALA A 66 -1.89 -4.97 -7.34
CA ALA A 66 -2.29 -6.34 -7.01
C ALA A 66 -1.23 -7.43 -7.27
N THR A 67 -0.15 -7.15 -8.01
CA THR A 67 0.70 -8.24 -8.50
C THR A 67 2.08 -8.29 -7.83
N MET A 68 3.05 -7.55 -8.34
CA MET A 68 4.44 -7.70 -7.93
C MET A 68 4.69 -7.31 -6.48
N VAL A 69 4.12 -6.18 -6.05
CA VAL A 69 4.39 -5.62 -4.71
C VAL A 69 3.64 -6.36 -3.59
N THR A 70 2.53 -7.02 -3.90
CA THR A 70 1.76 -7.79 -2.91
C THR A 70 2.27 -9.23 -2.73
N ALA A 71 3.14 -9.70 -3.64
CA ALA A 71 3.69 -11.05 -3.61
C ALA A 71 4.44 -11.36 -2.30
N GLY A 72 5.16 -10.39 -1.72
CA GLY A 72 5.84 -10.57 -0.44
C GLY A 72 4.86 -10.74 0.73
N VAL A 73 3.78 -9.96 0.76
CA VAL A 73 2.72 -10.11 1.77
C VAL A 73 2.05 -11.48 1.65
N PHE A 74 1.71 -11.88 0.42
CA PHE A 74 1.13 -13.20 0.16
C PHE A 74 2.07 -14.32 0.60
N LEU A 75 3.37 -14.23 0.26
CA LEU A 75 4.38 -15.19 0.69
C LEU A 75 4.39 -15.33 2.22
N MET A 76 4.51 -14.21 2.95
CA MET A 76 4.60 -14.24 4.41
C MET A 76 3.30 -14.75 5.06
N THR A 77 2.15 -14.45 4.48
CA THR A 77 0.87 -15.03 4.92
C THR A 77 0.83 -16.54 4.65
N ARG A 78 1.36 -17.00 3.51
CA ARG A 78 1.36 -18.42 3.14
C ARG A 78 2.29 -19.28 4.02
N VAL A 79 3.39 -18.68 4.48
CA VAL A 79 4.35 -19.36 5.38
C VAL A 79 4.07 -19.12 6.87
N ASN A 80 2.84 -18.73 7.21
CA ASN A 80 2.44 -18.52 8.61
C ASN A 80 2.75 -19.71 9.55
N PRO A 81 2.66 -21.00 9.13
CA PRO A 81 3.02 -22.11 10.02
C PRO A 81 4.50 -22.07 10.46
N VAL A 82 5.40 -21.58 9.59
CA VAL A 82 6.82 -21.42 9.91
C VAL A 82 6.99 -20.28 10.91
N LEU A 83 6.27 -19.17 10.74
CA LEU A 83 6.30 -18.05 11.69
C LEU A 83 5.71 -18.41 13.03
N ALA A 84 4.68 -19.27 13.08
CA ALA A 84 4.02 -19.70 14.30
C ALA A 84 4.92 -20.53 15.23
N ILE A 85 5.90 -21.27 14.67
CA ILE A 85 6.89 -22.04 15.43
C ILE A 85 8.22 -21.33 15.60
N SER A 86 8.38 -20.10 15.07
CA SER A 86 9.58 -19.27 15.24
C SER A 86 9.60 -18.61 16.61
N TYR A 87 10.76 -18.03 16.99
CA TYR A 87 10.83 -17.20 18.20
C TYR A 87 9.89 -16.00 18.09
N ASP A 88 9.22 -15.63 19.18
CA ASP A 88 8.20 -14.55 19.25
C ASP A 88 8.70 -13.17 18.79
N TRP A 89 10.02 -12.94 18.87
CA TRP A 89 10.59 -11.69 18.39
C TRP A 89 10.59 -11.56 16.86
N ALA A 90 10.57 -12.68 16.11
CA ALA A 90 10.64 -12.64 14.64
C ALA A 90 9.37 -12.03 13.99
N PRO A 91 8.14 -12.45 14.34
CA PRO A 91 6.93 -11.75 13.90
C PRO A 91 6.89 -10.29 14.39
N THR A 92 7.39 -10.01 15.59
CA THR A 92 7.44 -8.65 16.13
C THR A 92 8.37 -7.76 15.31
N LEU A 93 9.52 -8.26 14.86
CA LEU A 93 10.42 -7.56 13.95
C LEU A 93 9.72 -7.22 12.62
N ILE A 94 8.96 -8.17 12.05
CA ILE A 94 8.16 -7.94 10.83
C ILE A 94 7.15 -6.81 11.02
N ALA A 95 6.43 -6.80 12.16
CA ALA A 95 5.48 -5.74 12.47
C ALA A 95 6.15 -4.36 12.61
N ILE A 96 7.31 -4.31 13.29
CA ILE A 96 8.09 -3.07 13.49
C ILE A 96 8.57 -2.53 12.14
N VAL A 97 9.23 -3.36 11.32
CA VAL A 97 9.70 -2.92 9.99
C VAL A 97 8.53 -2.49 9.12
N GLY A 98 7.39 -3.20 9.17
CA GLY A 98 6.17 -2.84 8.45
C GLY A 98 5.65 -1.46 8.84
N VAL A 99 5.45 -1.18 10.12
CA VAL A 99 4.90 0.10 10.57
C VAL A 99 5.88 1.26 10.38
N VAL A 100 7.18 1.04 10.57
CA VAL A 100 8.22 2.05 10.30
C VAL A 100 8.28 2.38 8.81
N THR A 101 8.21 1.36 7.93
CA THR A 101 8.12 1.57 6.48
C THR A 101 6.87 2.35 6.11
N ALA A 102 5.72 2.02 6.72
CA ALA A 102 4.46 2.70 6.47
C ALA A 102 4.54 4.19 6.81
N LEU A 103 5.06 4.53 7.99
CA LEU A 103 5.24 5.91 8.44
C LEU A 103 6.24 6.66 7.55
N PHE A 104 7.41 6.08 7.32
CA PHE A 104 8.46 6.68 6.49
C PHE A 104 7.98 7.00 5.07
N ALA A 105 7.33 6.05 4.41
CA ALA A 105 6.78 6.28 3.08
C ALA A 105 5.67 7.32 3.06
N ALA A 106 4.83 7.38 4.09
CA ALA A 106 3.78 8.39 4.22
C ALA A 106 4.36 9.80 4.35
N THR A 107 5.45 10.00 5.10
CA THR A 107 6.11 11.31 5.22
C THR A 107 6.71 11.78 3.88
N ILE A 108 7.28 10.85 3.09
CA ILE A 108 7.80 11.19 1.75
C ILE A 108 6.63 11.54 0.80
N ALA A 109 5.52 10.78 0.85
CA ALA A 109 4.35 11.03 0.01
C ALA A 109 3.76 12.44 0.21
N VAL A 110 3.83 12.99 1.43
CA VAL A 110 3.41 14.37 1.74
C VAL A 110 4.20 15.40 0.93
N ALA A 111 5.50 15.17 0.71
CA ALA A 111 6.38 16.12 0.05
C ALA A 111 6.39 16.01 -1.49
N GLN A 112 5.88 14.89 -2.05
CA GLN A 112 5.90 14.68 -3.51
C GLN A 112 4.95 15.62 -4.25
N THR A 113 5.37 16.03 -5.46
CA THR A 113 4.58 16.88 -6.37
C THR A 113 4.13 16.14 -7.63
N ASP A 114 4.75 15.00 -7.94
CA ASP A 114 4.38 14.14 -9.05
C ASP A 114 3.22 13.22 -8.66
N ILE A 115 2.15 13.23 -9.48
CA ILE A 115 0.91 12.48 -9.24
C ILE A 115 1.16 10.96 -9.13
N LYS A 116 2.09 10.39 -9.90
CA LYS A 116 2.44 8.98 -9.83
C LYS A 116 3.34 8.66 -8.63
N LYS A 117 4.30 9.54 -8.31
CA LYS A 117 5.23 9.33 -7.18
C LYS A 117 4.50 9.37 -5.84
N VAL A 118 3.51 10.26 -5.66
CA VAL A 118 2.62 10.22 -4.47
C VAL A 118 1.99 8.83 -4.32
N LEU A 119 1.43 8.28 -5.39
CA LEU A 119 0.79 6.96 -5.35
C LEU A 119 1.78 5.83 -5.15
N ALA A 120 3.02 5.94 -5.67
CA ALA A 120 4.08 4.97 -5.41
C ALA A 120 4.44 4.90 -3.92
N TYR A 121 4.75 6.01 -3.30
CA TYR A 121 5.04 6.05 -1.85
C TYR A 121 3.83 5.68 -1.01
N SER A 122 2.64 6.04 -1.44
CA SER A 122 1.40 5.55 -0.85
C SER A 122 1.27 4.02 -0.93
N THR A 123 1.76 3.37 -2.00
CA THR A 123 1.79 1.91 -2.10
C THR A 123 2.76 1.30 -1.08
N VAL A 124 3.99 1.83 -0.96
CA VAL A 124 4.96 1.40 0.07
C VAL A 124 4.34 1.49 1.47
N SER A 125 3.64 2.60 1.75
CA SER A 125 2.95 2.81 3.03
C SER A 125 1.86 1.76 3.29
N GLN A 126 1.01 1.46 2.31
CA GLN A 126 -0.06 0.46 2.48
C GLN A 126 0.50 -0.98 2.62
N LEU A 127 1.58 -1.30 1.90
CA LEU A 127 2.29 -2.57 2.10
C LEU A 127 2.86 -2.67 3.52
N GLY A 128 3.37 -1.58 4.06
CA GLY A 128 3.79 -1.52 5.46
C GLY A 128 2.67 -1.89 6.45
N PHE A 129 1.44 -1.41 6.22
CA PHE A 129 0.26 -1.83 7.00
C PHE A 129 -0.02 -3.34 6.86
N MET A 130 0.15 -3.91 5.66
CA MET A 130 -0.04 -5.35 5.48
C MET A 130 1.02 -6.16 6.22
N PHE A 131 2.29 -5.72 6.25
CA PHE A 131 3.33 -6.36 7.06
C PHE A 131 3.13 -6.15 8.56
N LEU A 132 2.60 -5.02 8.99
CA LEU A 132 2.14 -4.81 10.36
C LEU A 132 1.09 -5.86 10.74
N ALA A 133 0.11 -6.13 9.88
CA ALA A 133 -0.89 -7.15 10.09
C ALA A 133 -0.28 -8.56 10.17
N VAL A 134 0.57 -8.93 9.21
CA VAL A 134 1.30 -10.22 9.20
C VAL A 134 2.09 -10.41 10.48
N GLY A 135 2.90 -9.42 10.88
CA GLY A 135 3.70 -9.46 12.09
C GLY A 135 2.89 -9.43 13.39
N SER A 136 1.64 -8.97 13.33
CA SER A 136 0.67 -9.01 14.45
C SER A 136 -0.14 -10.31 14.49
N GLY A 137 0.09 -11.26 13.55
CA GLY A 137 -0.64 -12.52 13.46
C GLY A 137 -2.00 -12.40 12.73
N ALA A 138 -2.35 -11.23 12.21
CA ALA A 138 -3.61 -10.95 11.53
C ALA A 138 -3.52 -11.28 10.02
N TYR A 139 -3.26 -12.53 9.68
CA TYR A 139 -3.03 -12.95 8.29
C TYR A 139 -4.26 -12.74 7.40
N VAL A 140 -5.46 -12.97 7.94
CA VAL A 140 -6.73 -12.75 7.22
C VAL A 140 -6.91 -11.27 6.92
N ALA A 141 -6.70 -10.39 7.90
CA ALA A 141 -6.76 -8.95 7.72
C ALA A 141 -5.72 -8.45 6.70
N ALA A 142 -4.52 -9.03 6.67
CA ALA A 142 -3.49 -8.71 5.67
C ALA A 142 -3.96 -9.03 4.25
N ILE A 143 -4.55 -10.21 4.03
CA ILE A 143 -5.09 -10.63 2.72
C ILE A 143 -6.33 -9.82 2.36
N PHE A 144 -7.23 -9.57 3.31
CA PHE A 144 -8.40 -8.73 3.08
C PHE A 144 -8.00 -7.31 2.65
N HIS A 145 -7.02 -6.71 3.35
CA HIS A 145 -6.50 -5.41 2.94
C HIS A 145 -5.79 -5.46 1.59
N MET A 146 -5.11 -6.55 1.26
CA MET A 146 -4.50 -6.75 -0.06
C MET A 146 -5.54 -6.74 -1.18
N VAL A 147 -6.71 -7.38 -0.99
CA VAL A 147 -7.80 -7.40 -1.98
C VAL A 147 -8.43 -6.02 -2.13
N THR A 148 -8.79 -5.36 -1.02
CA THR A 148 -9.36 -4.01 -1.08
C THR A 148 -8.37 -3.00 -1.65
N HIS A 149 -7.08 -3.13 -1.31
CA HIS A 149 -5.98 -2.34 -1.86
C HIS A 149 -5.90 -2.47 -3.39
N ALA A 150 -6.06 -3.69 -3.92
CA ALA A 150 -6.04 -3.90 -5.37
C ALA A 150 -7.11 -3.04 -6.07
N PHE A 151 -8.32 -2.93 -5.51
CA PHE A 151 -9.41 -2.16 -6.08
C PHE A 151 -9.10 -0.65 -6.08
N PHE A 152 -8.89 -0.06 -4.91
CA PHE A 152 -8.71 1.39 -4.84
C PHE A 152 -7.35 1.85 -5.40
N LYS A 153 -6.30 1.02 -5.36
CA LYS A 153 -5.00 1.39 -5.95
C LYS A 153 -5.02 1.33 -7.48
N ALA A 154 -5.60 0.29 -8.07
CA ALA A 154 -5.79 0.24 -9.52
C ALA A 154 -6.62 1.44 -9.98
N LEU A 155 -7.70 1.77 -9.25
CA LEU A 155 -8.54 2.94 -9.51
C LEU A 155 -7.74 4.25 -9.50
N LEU A 156 -6.93 4.49 -8.46
CA LEU A 156 -6.14 5.71 -8.32
C LEU A 156 -5.04 5.83 -9.39
N PHE A 157 -4.35 4.73 -9.71
CA PHE A 157 -3.34 4.74 -10.76
C PHE A 157 -3.94 4.92 -12.15
N LEU A 158 -5.00 4.20 -12.50
CA LEU A 158 -5.67 4.38 -13.79
C LEU A 158 -6.33 5.76 -13.88
N GLY A 159 -6.88 6.27 -12.78
CA GLY A 159 -7.40 7.64 -12.70
C GLY A 159 -6.30 8.69 -12.92
N SER A 160 -5.11 8.50 -12.33
CA SER A 160 -3.95 9.34 -12.62
C SER A 160 -3.52 9.23 -14.08
N GLY A 161 -3.58 8.05 -14.68
CA GLY A 161 -3.33 7.85 -16.11
C GLY A 161 -4.33 8.62 -16.99
N SER A 162 -5.59 8.64 -16.59
CA SER A 162 -6.63 9.43 -17.24
C SER A 162 -6.35 10.94 -17.15
N VAL A 163 -5.94 11.43 -15.98
CA VAL A 163 -5.54 12.84 -15.79
C VAL A 163 -4.33 13.19 -16.65
N ILE A 164 -3.28 12.37 -16.62
CA ILE A 164 -2.05 12.58 -17.42
C ILE A 164 -2.36 12.59 -18.91
N HIS A 165 -3.25 11.70 -19.38
CA HIS A 165 -3.71 11.68 -20.77
C HIS A 165 -4.45 12.97 -21.15
N GLY A 166 -5.39 13.41 -20.32
CA GLY A 166 -6.16 14.64 -20.53
C GLY A 166 -5.31 15.92 -20.41
N MET A 167 -4.14 15.84 -19.75
CA MET A 167 -3.19 16.94 -19.53
C MET A 167 -1.94 16.87 -20.42
N HIS A 168 -2.00 16.18 -21.57
CA HIS A 168 -0.88 16.05 -22.51
C HIS A 168 0.44 15.60 -21.86
N HIS A 169 0.37 14.56 -21.04
CA HIS A 169 1.49 13.93 -20.34
C HIS A 169 2.10 14.73 -19.18
N GLU A 170 1.48 15.82 -18.73
CA GLU A 170 1.93 16.52 -17.51
C GLU A 170 1.69 15.64 -16.27
N GLN A 171 2.69 15.57 -15.39
CA GLN A 171 2.66 14.77 -14.16
C GLN A 171 2.78 15.63 -12.89
N ASP A 172 3.23 16.89 -13.02
CA ASP A 172 3.37 17.78 -11.86
C ASP A 172 2.01 18.35 -11.44
N MET A 173 1.56 17.98 -10.25
CA MET A 173 0.29 18.46 -9.69
C MET A 173 0.25 19.98 -9.49
N ARG A 174 1.40 20.66 -9.43
CA ARG A 174 1.47 22.12 -9.30
C ARG A 174 0.99 22.83 -10.57
N LYS A 175 1.07 22.16 -11.71
CA LYS A 175 0.60 22.64 -13.02
C LYS A 175 -0.83 22.21 -13.35
N MET A 176 -1.50 21.49 -12.45
CA MET A 176 -2.87 21.03 -12.59
C MET A 176 -3.83 21.97 -11.84
N GLY A 177 -5.11 21.65 -11.81
CA GLY A 177 -6.14 22.32 -11.03
C GLY A 177 -7.45 22.45 -11.78
N ALA A 178 -8.56 22.58 -11.06
CA ALA A 178 -9.93 22.71 -11.58
C ALA A 178 -10.39 21.61 -12.55
N LEU A 179 -9.72 20.45 -12.59
CA LEU A 179 -10.00 19.41 -13.58
C LEU A 179 -11.35 18.73 -13.40
N ARG A 180 -12.00 18.87 -12.23
CA ARG A 180 -13.31 18.23 -11.96
C ARG A 180 -14.41 18.63 -12.95
N VAL A 181 -14.33 19.84 -13.50
CA VAL A 181 -15.34 20.36 -14.43
C VAL A 181 -15.11 19.80 -15.85
N LEU A 182 -13.84 19.60 -16.21
CA LEU A 182 -13.43 19.14 -17.54
C LEU A 182 -13.35 17.62 -17.63
N MET A 183 -13.10 16.94 -16.50
CA MET A 183 -12.97 15.49 -16.39
C MET A 183 -13.87 14.94 -15.24
N PRO A 184 -15.21 15.07 -15.34
CA PRO A 184 -16.10 14.78 -14.22
C PRO A 184 -16.14 13.29 -13.83
N ILE A 185 -16.05 12.37 -14.77
CA ILE A 185 -16.08 10.92 -14.49
C ILE A 185 -14.77 10.50 -13.84
N THR A 186 -13.63 10.94 -14.38
CA THR A 186 -12.31 10.69 -13.79
C THR A 186 -12.22 11.29 -12.38
N ALA A 187 -12.69 12.51 -12.17
CA ALA A 187 -12.70 13.17 -10.87
C ALA A 187 -13.55 12.40 -9.84
N PHE A 188 -14.77 12.01 -10.21
CA PHE A 188 -15.68 11.29 -9.34
C PHE A 188 -15.12 9.92 -8.90
N THR A 189 -14.60 9.15 -9.86
CA THR A 189 -14.00 7.83 -9.58
C THR A 189 -12.73 7.96 -8.75
N PHE A 190 -11.90 8.98 -9.00
CA PHE A 190 -10.70 9.25 -8.20
C PHE A 190 -11.03 9.63 -6.75
N ILE A 191 -12.08 10.42 -6.54
CA ILE A 191 -12.60 10.77 -5.20
C ILE A 191 -13.03 9.52 -4.44
N ILE A 192 -13.70 8.56 -5.09
CA ILE A 192 -14.05 7.27 -4.47
C ILE A 192 -12.78 6.53 -4.04
N GLY A 193 -11.77 6.46 -4.89
CA GLY A 193 -10.48 5.85 -4.55
C GLY A 193 -9.78 6.54 -3.38
N TRP A 194 -9.81 7.88 -3.34
CA TRP A 194 -9.31 8.67 -2.22
C TRP A 194 -10.01 8.35 -0.91
N LEU A 195 -11.34 8.36 -0.89
CA LEU A 195 -12.12 8.05 0.32
C LEU A 195 -11.87 6.60 0.79
N ALA A 196 -11.74 5.67 -0.16
CA ALA A 196 -11.43 4.28 0.15
C ALA A 196 -10.04 4.13 0.79
N ILE A 197 -8.99 4.71 0.20
CA ILE A 197 -7.62 4.60 0.77
C ILE A 197 -7.47 5.40 2.06
N ALA A 198 -8.19 6.50 2.25
CA ALA A 198 -8.22 7.26 3.49
C ALA A 198 -8.86 6.48 4.65
N GLY A 199 -9.69 5.47 4.34
CA GLY A 199 -10.41 4.69 5.35
C GLY A 199 -11.66 5.40 5.86
N VAL A 200 -12.40 6.06 4.96
CA VAL A 200 -13.68 6.69 5.29
C VAL A 200 -14.82 5.66 5.20
N PRO A 201 -15.71 5.54 6.20
CA PRO A 201 -16.90 4.70 6.06
C PRO A 201 -17.82 5.21 4.93
N PRO A 202 -18.47 4.37 4.14
CA PRO A 202 -18.52 2.90 4.18
C PRO A 202 -17.53 2.20 3.23
N PHE A 203 -16.51 2.90 2.71
CA PHE A 203 -15.60 2.39 1.69
C PHE A 203 -14.74 1.22 2.19
N ALA A 204 -14.29 0.38 1.25
CA ALA A 204 -13.60 -0.88 1.53
C ALA A 204 -12.34 -0.73 2.41
N GLY A 205 -11.58 0.37 2.26
CA GLY A 205 -10.37 0.62 3.05
C GLY A 205 -10.64 0.92 4.52
N PHE A 206 -11.84 1.34 4.91
CA PHE A 206 -12.21 1.51 6.31
C PHE A 206 -12.16 0.16 7.04
N TRP A 207 -12.94 -0.80 6.58
CA TRP A 207 -13.05 -2.13 7.20
C TRP A 207 -11.70 -2.83 7.31
N SER A 208 -10.94 -2.85 6.23
CA SER A 208 -9.66 -3.56 6.19
C SER A 208 -8.55 -2.90 7.03
N LYS A 209 -8.51 -1.56 7.11
CA LYS A 209 -7.53 -0.85 7.95
C LYS A 209 -7.86 -0.93 9.43
N ASP A 210 -9.14 -0.80 9.76
CA ASP A 210 -9.59 -0.88 11.16
C ASP A 210 -9.24 -2.22 11.78
N GLU A 211 -9.45 -3.30 11.03
CA GLU A 211 -9.06 -4.64 11.46
C GLU A 211 -7.54 -4.76 11.68
N ILE A 212 -6.70 -4.24 10.79
CA ILE A 212 -5.24 -4.23 10.97
C ILE A 212 -4.86 -3.47 12.24
N LEU A 213 -5.44 -2.31 12.46
CA LEU A 213 -5.14 -1.48 13.62
C LEU A 213 -5.61 -2.11 14.93
N LEU A 214 -6.73 -2.83 14.92
CA LEU A 214 -7.22 -3.58 16.07
C LEU A 214 -6.20 -4.66 16.50
N PHE A 215 -5.69 -5.46 15.57
CA PHE A 215 -4.65 -6.46 15.87
C PHE A 215 -3.31 -5.84 16.25
N ALA A 216 -2.95 -4.71 15.65
CA ALA A 216 -1.77 -3.96 16.07
C ALA A 216 -1.88 -3.46 17.52
N PHE A 217 -3.06 -2.99 17.94
CA PHE A 217 -3.34 -2.59 19.31
C PHE A 217 -3.23 -3.77 20.29
N ALA A 218 -3.81 -4.91 19.92
CA ALA A 218 -3.73 -6.13 20.73
C ALA A 218 -2.27 -6.61 20.92
N LYS A 219 -1.40 -6.41 19.92
CA LYS A 219 0.02 -6.77 20.00
C LYS A 219 0.83 -5.74 20.79
N SER A 220 0.67 -4.45 20.50
CA SER A 220 1.38 -3.36 21.17
C SER A 220 0.69 -2.01 20.92
N PRO A 221 0.38 -1.24 21.98
CA PRO A 221 -0.16 0.12 21.85
C PRO A 221 0.73 1.06 21.02
N ILE A 222 2.06 0.86 21.05
CA ILE A 222 3.01 1.69 20.28
C ILE A 222 2.82 1.45 18.77
N LEU A 223 2.69 0.20 18.33
CA LEU A 223 2.44 -0.14 16.92
C LEU A 223 1.12 0.46 16.44
N TYR A 224 0.09 0.42 17.29
CA TYR A 224 -1.20 1.05 17.00
C TYR A 224 -1.07 2.57 16.82
N VAL A 225 -0.42 3.27 17.76
CA VAL A 225 -0.25 4.74 17.69
C VAL A 225 0.50 5.15 16.44
N VAL A 226 1.60 4.47 16.09
CA VAL A 226 2.35 4.75 14.86
C VAL A 226 1.50 4.45 13.63
N GLY A 227 0.72 3.38 13.64
CA GLY A 227 -0.24 3.04 12.58
C GLY A 227 -1.32 4.14 12.42
N MET A 228 -1.88 4.65 13.52
CA MET A 228 -2.87 5.74 13.49
C MET A 228 -2.29 7.04 12.93
N ILE A 229 -1.08 7.42 13.32
CA ILE A 229 -0.38 8.59 12.77
C ILE A 229 -0.19 8.41 11.25
N THR A 230 0.21 7.20 10.81
CA THR A 230 0.38 6.89 9.40
C THR A 230 -0.95 6.94 8.62
N ALA A 231 -2.06 6.49 9.23
CA ALA A 231 -3.39 6.59 8.63
C ALA A 231 -3.82 8.06 8.44
N LEU A 232 -3.55 8.91 9.44
CA LEU A 232 -3.79 10.36 9.34
C LEU A 232 -2.96 11.01 8.22
N LEU A 233 -1.67 10.67 8.13
CA LEU A 233 -0.82 11.14 7.02
C LEU A 233 -1.33 10.64 5.66
N THR A 234 -1.87 9.42 5.59
CA THR A 234 -2.50 8.88 4.38
C THR A 234 -3.68 9.74 3.94
N ALA A 235 -4.58 10.07 4.86
CA ALA A 235 -5.69 10.97 4.58
C ALA A 235 -5.20 12.34 4.11
N TYR A 236 -4.18 12.89 4.76
CA TYR A 236 -3.63 14.21 4.44
C TYR A 236 -3.02 14.26 3.02
N TYR A 237 -2.07 13.38 2.68
CA TYR A 237 -1.42 13.47 1.36
C TYR A 237 -2.36 13.14 0.21
N MET A 238 -3.33 12.25 0.41
CA MET A 238 -4.34 11.96 -0.60
C MET A 238 -5.32 13.12 -0.78
N THR A 239 -5.74 13.77 0.30
CA THR A 239 -6.56 14.99 0.24
C THR A 239 -5.83 16.11 -0.49
N ARG A 240 -4.53 16.32 -0.17
CA ARG A 240 -3.67 17.28 -0.87
C ARG A 240 -3.62 16.98 -2.37
N GLN A 241 -3.43 15.73 -2.76
CA GLN A 241 -3.41 15.31 -4.17
C GLN A 241 -4.74 15.64 -4.87
N VAL A 242 -5.87 15.29 -4.26
CA VAL A 242 -7.21 15.54 -4.83
C VAL A 242 -7.49 17.03 -4.98
N ILE A 243 -7.18 17.82 -3.95
CA ILE A 243 -7.39 19.27 -3.98
C ILE A 243 -6.52 19.92 -5.06
N MET A 244 -5.25 19.56 -5.15
CA MET A 244 -4.32 20.14 -6.15
C MET A 244 -4.72 19.82 -7.57
N VAL A 245 -5.24 18.61 -7.83
CA VAL A 245 -5.57 18.15 -9.18
C VAL A 245 -6.97 18.58 -9.61
N PHE A 246 -7.97 18.40 -8.75
CA PHE A 246 -9.38 18.54 -9.16
C PHE A 246 -10.07 19.80 -8.65
N PHE A 247 -9.67 20.38 -7.52
CA PHE A 247 -10.41 21.47 -6.87
C PHE A 247 -9.69 22.83 -6.85
N GLY A 248 -8.37 22.88 -6.99
CA GLY A 248 -7.60 24.11 -7.00
C GLY A 248 -7.93 25.03 -8.18
N GLU A 249 -7.27 26.19 -8.23
CA GLU A 249 -7.31 27.09 -9.39
C GLU A 249 -6.69 26.43 -10.62
N ALA A 250 -7.17 26.77 -11.81
CA ALA A 250 -6.64 26.26 -13.08
C ALA A 250 -5.25 26.87 -13.35
N ARG A 251 -4.20 26.07 -13.19
CA ARG A 251 -2.79 26.49 -13.37
C ARG A 251 -2.18 26.01 -14.68
N TRP A 252 -2.94 25.29 -15.48
CA TRP A 252 -2.53 24.77 -16.78
C TRP A 252 -2.55 25.84 -17.88
N ASN A 253 -3.20 26.99 -17.67
CA ASN A 253 -3.21 28.11 -18.60
C ASN A 253 -1.86 28.85 -18.65
N ASP A 254 -1.15 28.97 -17.51
CA ASP A 254 0.08 29.75 -17.42
C ASP A 254 1.27 29.15 -18.20
N HIS A 255 1.21 27.86 -18.52
CA HIS A 255 2.29 27.14 -19.20
C HIS A 255 2.10 26.98 -20.72
N SER A 256 0.95 27.36 -21.26
CA SER A 256 0.73 27.40 -22.70
C SER A 256 1.62 28.42 -23.43
N GLU A 257 2.08 29.45 -22.74
CA GLU A 257 2.96 30.49 -23.26
C GLU A 257 4.44 30.03 -23.38
N GLU A 258 4.94 29.13 -22.54
CA GLU A 258 6.34 28.70 -22.52
C GLU A 258 6.73 27.74 -23.68
N HIS A 259 5.78 27.03 -24.27
CA HIS A 259 6.05 26.05 -25.33
C HIS A 259 5.69 26.47 -26.74
N GLY A 260 5.38 27.78 -26.98
CA GLY A 260 5.21 28.32 -28.31
C GLY A 260 4.05 27.71 -29.13
N ALA A 261 3.20 26.93 -28.54
CA ALA A 261 2.01 26.39 -29.16
C ALA A 261 0.85 27.38 -29.01
N HIS A 262 0.65 28.23 -30.01
CA HIS A 262 -0.52 29.08 -30.18
C HIS A 262 -1.79 28.23 -30.41
N GLY A 263 -2.23 27.50 -29.37
CA GLY A 263 -3.49 26.78 -29.36
C GLY A 263 -4.03 26.78 -27.93
N ASP A 264 -5.29 27.16 -27.74
CA ASP A 264 -6.02 27.08 -26.48
C ASP A 264 -6.00 25.63 -25.98
N PHE A 265 -4.96 25.25 -25.18
CA PHE A 265 -4.91 23.94 -24.56
C PHE A 265 -6.06 23.83 -23.57
N LYS A 266 -6.94 22.86 -23.78
CA LYS A 266 -8.03 22.58 -22.89
C LYS A 266 -8.02 21.11 -22.48
N PRO A 267 -7.85 20.80 -21.19
CA PRO A 267 -7.95 19.42 -20.69
C PRO A 267 -9.30 18.80 -21.10
N HIS A 268 -9.28 17.51 -21.43
CA HIS A 268 -10.46 16.78 -21.87
C HIS A 268 -10.60 15.44 -21.14
N GLU A 269 -11.83 14.95 -21.03
CA GLU A 269 -12.12 13.63 -20.47
C GLU A 269 -11.53 12.51 -21.35
N SER A 270 -11.12 11.43 -20.71
CA SER A 270 -10.55 10.27 -21.40
C SER A 270 -11.60 9.49 -22.19
N PRO A 271 -11.19 8.71 -23.22
CA PRO A 271 -12.12 7.91 -24.01
C PRO A 271 -12.82 6.83 -23.14
N LYS A 272 -14.02 6.42 -23.56
CA LYS A 272 -14.88 5.47 -22.82
C LYS A 272 -14.19 4.16 -22.45
N VAL A 273 -13.24 3.70 -23.27
CA VAL A 273 -12.45 2.49 -23.01
C VAL A 273 -11.61 2.61 -21.75
N MET A 274 -11.10 3.82 -21.44
CA MET A 274 -10.35 4.10 -20.20
C MET A 274 -11.30 4.32 -19.00
N LEU A 275 -12.49 4.90 -19.25
CA LEU A 275 -13.44 5.20 -18.17
C LEU A 275 -14.14 3.95 -17.62
N LEU A 276 -14.39 2.95 -18.45
CA LEU A 276 -15.08 1.72 -18.05
C LEU A 276 -14.38 1.00 -16.86
N PRO A 277 -13.05 0.72 -16.91
CA PRO A 277 -12.33 0.17 -15.78
C PRO A 277 -12.40 1.04 -14.51
N LEU A 278 -12.37 2.37 -14.66
CA LEU A 278 -12.47 3.29 -13.52
C LEU A 278 -13.81 3.14 -12.79
N VAL A 279 -14.92 3.08 -13.54
CA VAL A 279 -16.26 2.93 -12.95
C VAL A 279 -16.41 1.57 -12.25
N VAL A 280 -15.92 0.49 -12.87
CA VAL A 280 -15.96 -0.85 -12.27
C VAL A 280 -15.14 -0.90 -10.98
N LEU A 281 -13.92 -0.39 -11.00
CA LEU A 281 -13.05 -0.36 -9.82
C LEU A 281 -13.59 0.57 -8.72
N ALA A 282 -14.26 1.66 -9.10
CA ALA A 282 -14.94 2.53 -8.13
C ALA A 282 -16.07 1.79 -7.43
N ALA A 283 -16.90 1.06 -8.15
CA ALA A 283 -17.94 0.22 -7.56
C ALA A 283 -17.36 -0.84 -6.60
N LEU A 284 -16.29 -1.53 -7.01
CA LEU A 284 -15.59 -2.51 -6.17
C LEU A 284 -14.94 -1.86 -4.93
N SER A 285 -14.46 -0.62 -5.02
CA SER A 285 -13.90 0.12 -3.88
C SER A 285 -14.98 0.54 -2.86
N VAL A 286 -16.24 0.62 -3.28
CA VAL A 286 -17.37 0.84 -2.36
C VAL A 286 -17.84 -0.48 -1.74
N VAL A 287 -18.11 -1.49 -2.58
CA VAL A 287 -18.73 -2.75 -2.14
C VAL A 287 -17.73 -3.73 -1.53
N GLY A 288 -16.44 -3.61 -1.87
CA GLY A 288 -15.39 -4.54 -1.45
C GLY A 288 -15.22 -4.71 0.06
N GLY A 289 -15.69 -3.75 0.85
CA GLY A 289 -15.74 -3.86 2.31
C GLY A 289 -16.70 -4.94 2.83
N ALA A 290 -17.73 -5.26 2.06
CA ALA A 290 -18.71 -6.31 2.43
C ALA A 290 -18.18 -7.74 2.17
N MET A 291 -16.94 -7.88 1.68
CA MET A 291 -16.27 -9.19 1.46
C MET A 291 -15.57 -9.71 2.72
N GLN A 292 -15.64 -8.99 3.83
CA GLN A 292 -15.02 -9.32 5.13
C GLN A 292 -15.59 -10.62 5.73
#